data_ac8f5c72d3a4090824a0e620b9d4d89d
#
_entry.id   ac8f5c72d3a4090824a0e620b9d4d89d
#
_cell.length_a   1.000
_cell.length_b   1.000
_cell.length_c   1.000
_cell.angle_alpha   90.00
_cell.angle_beta   90.00
_cell.angle_gamma   90.00
#
_symmetry.space_group_name_H-M   'P 1'
#
loop_
_entity.id
_entity.type
_entity.pdbx_description
1 polymer ?
#
loop_
_entity_poly.entity_id
_entity_poly.type
_entity_poly.pdbx_seq_one_letter_code
_entity_poly.pdbx_strand_id
1 'polypeptide(L)'
;MRSTLIYSMLLLLLALSGVLFSSAKAIEVSDLHFTELNKQHGLSDTAVLDIVEDHMGFIWLATSNGLNRYSGYDVKQYHPSDVDPNSLPSGYIQTLFVDSKGKLW
;
A
#
# COMPACT_ATOMS: atom_id res chain seq x y z
N MET A 1 33.54 25.46 -49.67
CA MET A 1 33.91 24.17 -49.12
C MET A 1 34.09 24.15 -47.61
N ARG A 2 34.66 25.20 -47.02
CA ARG A 2 34.80 25.24 -45.53
C ARG A 2 33.47 25.44 -44.78
N SER A 3 32.49 26.12 -45.35
CA SER A 3 31.17 26.39 -44.73
C SER A 3 30.28 25.14 -44.69
N THR A 4 30.35 24.26 -45.68
CA THR A 4 29.56 23.01 -45.72
C THR A 4 30.02 21.99 -44.69
N LEU A 5 31.31 21.92 -44.36
CA LEU A 5 31.86 21.08 -43.31
C LEU A 5 31.44 21.53 -41.91
N ILE A 6 31.36 22.82 -41.69
CA ILE A 6 30.91 23.41 -40.40
C ILE A 6 29.43 23.13 -40.17
N TYR A 7 28.59 23.25 -41.20
CA TYR A 7 27.17 22.95 -41.13
C TYR A 7 26.89 21.45 -40.87
N SER A 8 27.68 20.55 -41.47
CA SER A 8 27.55 19.13 -41.23
C SER A 8 28.01 18.73 -39.83
N MET A 9 29.03 19.36 -39.27
CA MET A 9 29.44 19.17 -37.87
C MET A 9 28.41 19.69 -36.87
N LEU A 10 27.80 20.83 -37.13
CA LEU A 10 26.72 21.40 -36.32
C LEU A 10 25.47 20.53 -36.33
N LEU A 11 25.11 19.93 -37.47
CA LEU A 11 24.00 18.98 -37.59
C LEU A 11 24.29 17.67 -36.84
N LEU A 12 25.54 17.18 -36.87
CA LEU A 12 25.95 16.01 -36.09
C LEU A 12 25.92 16.29 -34.58
N LEU A 13 26.33 17.44 -34.13
CA LEU A 13 26.26 17.86 -32.73
C LEU A 13 24.80 17.99 -32.23
N LEU A 14 23.89 18.50 -33.05
CA LEU A 14 22.46 18.57 -32.74
C LEU A 14 21.80 17.18 -32.70
N ALA A 15 22.21 16.25 -33.54
CA ALA A 15 21.74 14.88 -33.52
C ALA A 15 22.22 14.12 -32.27
N LEU A 16 23.46 14.40 -31.82
CA LEU A 16 24.01 13.81 -30.59
C LEU A 16 23.35 14.35 -29.32
N SER A 17 22.94 15.60 -29.28
CA SER A 17 22.24 16.20 -28.14
C SER A 17 20.82 15.69 -27.99
N GLY A 18 20.17 15.22 -29.06
CA GLY A 18 18.85 14.61 -29.02
C GLY A 18 18.83 13.22 -28.41
N VAL A 19 19.96 12.52 -28.35
CA VAL A 19 20.07 11.17 -27.77
C VAL A 19 20.23 11.18 -26.26
N LEU A 20 20.58 12.33 -25.66
CA LEU A 20 20.79 12.49 -24.22
C LEU A 20 19.51 12.76 -23.41
N PHE A 21 18.38 12.97 -24.07
CA PHE A 21 17.08 12.99 -23.41
C PHE A 21 16.59 11.55 -23.17
N SER A 22 16.97 10.96 -22.04
CA SER A 22 16.27 9.79 -21.55
C SER A 22 14.84 10.22 -21.22
N SER A 23 13.87 9.69 -21.95
CA SER A 23 12.47 9.84 -21.63
C SER A 23 12.26 9.23 -20.23
N ALA A 24 12.02 10.06 -19.23
CA ALA A 24 11.46 9.61 -17.99
C ALA A 24 10.13 8.91 -18.33
N LYS A 25 10.04 7.59 -18.13
CA LYS A 25 8.78 6.88 -18.24
C LYS A 25 7.83 7.48 -17.21
N ALA A 26 6.87 8.27 -17.66
CA ALA A 26 5.73 8.61 -16.84
C ALA A 26 5.03 7.32 -16.47
N ILE A 27 4.90 7.03 -15.17
CA ILE A 27 4.06 5.93 -14.68
C ILE A 27 2.64 6.30 -15.08
N GLU A 28 2.08 5.59 -16.05
CA GLU A 28 0.67 5.77 -16.38
C GLU A 28 -0.19 5.34 -15.18
N VAL A 29 -1.14 6.18 -14.83
CA VAL A 29 -2.09 5.91 -13.72
C VAL A 29 -2.89 4.63 -13.98
N SER A 30 -3.00 4.19 -15.23
CA SER A 30 -3.62 2.92 -15.62
C SER A 30 -2.88 1.67 -15.11
N ASP A 31 -1.59 1.78 -14.76
CA ASP A 31 -0.81 0.67 -14.19
C ASP A 31 -0.95 0.54 -12.68
N LEU A 32 -1.67 1.46 -12.04
CA LEU A 32 -1.95 1.41 -10.61
C LEU A 32 -3.21 0.57 -10.36
N HIS A 33 -3.01 -0.62 -9.84
CA HIS A 33 -4.09 -1.48 -9.38
C HIS A 33 -4.39 -1.22 -7.90
N PHE A 34 -5.57 -0.65 -7.63
CA PHE A 34 -6.08 -0.49 -6.28
C PHE A 34 -6.98 -1.66 -5.94
N THR A 35 -6.65 -2.37 -4.87
CA THR A 35 -7.52 -3.41 -4.32
C THR A 35 -8.26 -2.85 -3.12
N GLU A 36 -9.58 -2.81 -3.21
CA GLU A 36 -10.44 -2.40 -2.11
C GLU A 36 -10.69 -3.58 -1.18
N LEU A 37 -10.40 -3.40 0.09
CA LEU A 37 -10.75 -4.36 1.13
C LEU A 37 -12.09 -3.97 1.76
N ASN A 38 -13.09 -4.83 1.63
CA ASN A 38 -14.45 -4.59 2.09
C ASN A 38 -15.07 -5.85 2.71
N LYS A 39 -16.36 -5.78 3.08
CA LYS A 39 -17.08 -6.91 3.65
C LYS A 39 -17.13 -8.15 2.76
N GLN A 40 -17.13 -7.99 1.45
CA GLN A 40 -17.08 -9.10 0.49
C GLN A 40 -15.74 -9.86 0.56
N HIS A 41 -14.67 -9.19 0.99
CA HIS A 41 -13.35 -9.76 1.21
C HIS A 41 -13.13 -10.27 2.64
N GLY A 42 -14.18 -10.29 3.46
CA GLY A 42 -14.15 -10.82 4.82
C GLY A 42 -13.96 -9.78 5.93
N LEU A 43 -14.01 -8.49 5.62
CA LEU A 43 -13.92 -7.44 6.63
C LEU A 43 -15.18 -7.44 7.52
N SER A 44 -15.02 -7.33 8.83
CA SER A 44 -16.12 -7.40 9.79
C SER A 44 -17.05 -6.19 9.73
N ASP A 45 -16.50 -5.02 9.36
CA ASP A 45 -17.25 -3.80 9.16
C ASP A 45 -16.52 -2.88 8.17
N THR A 46 -17.25 -1.97 7.54
CA THR A 46 -16.69 -0.93 6.67
C THR A 46 -16.19 0.30 7.44
N ALA A 47 -16.62 0.46 8.70
CA ALA A 47 -16.15 1.52 9.58
C ALA A 47 -14.79 1.15 10.20
N VAL A 48 -13.72 1.42 9.51
CA VAL A 48 -12.34 1.20 9.98
C VAL A 48 -11.88 2.41 10.76
N LEU A 49 -11.54 2.20 12.03
CA LEU A 49 -11.18 3.26 12.99
C LEU A 49 -9.67 3.42 13.15
N ASP A 50 -8.92 2.35 12.97
CA ASP A 50 -7.46 2.37 13.03
C ASP A 50 -6.85 1.22 12.22
N ILE A 51 -5.62 1.41 11.74
CA ILE A 51 -4.86 0.43 10.97
C ILE A 51 -3.41 0.45 11.45
N VAL A 52 -2.85 -0.73 11.74
CA VAL A 52 -1.43 -0.89 12.07
C VAL A 52 -0.87 -2.11 11.35
N GLU A 53 0.42 -2.09 11.08
CA GLU A 53 1.19 -3.24 10.61
C GLU A 53 2.03 -3.78 11.75
N ASP A 54 2.02 -5.11 11.95
CA ASP A 54 2.88 -5.74 12.96
C ASP A 54 4.26 -6.12 12.39
N HIS A 55 5.13 -6.61 13.23
CA HIS A 55 6.50 -6.98 12.85
C HIS A 55 6.57 -8.20 11.91
N MET A 56 5.48 -8.94 11.79
CA MET A 56 5.37 -10.10 10.90
C MET A 56 4.79 -9.73 9.52
N GLY A 57 4.39 -8.46 9.32
CA GLY A 57 3.81 -7.98 8.08
C GLY A 57 2.31 -8.14 7.97
N PHE A 58 1.61 -8.58 9.03
CA PHE A 58 0.16 -8.57 9.07
C PHE A 58 -0.38 -7.16 9.25
N ILE A 59 -1.44 -6.84 8.52
CA ILE A 59 -2.18 -5.60 8.68
C ILE A 59 -3.36 -5.86 9.64
N TRP A 60 -3.43 -5.06 10.69
CA TRP A 60 -4.50 -5.12 11.67
C TRP A 60 -5.44 -3.94 11.49
N LEU A 61 -6.72 -4.22 11.40
CA LEU A 61 -7.77 -3.21 11.18
C LEU A 61 -8.74 -3.26 12.35
N ALA A 62 -8.78 -2.16 13.10
CA ALA A 62 -9.79 -1.94 14.13
C ALA A 62 -11.06 -1.43 13.49
N THR A 63 -12.19 -2.08 13.79
CA THR A 63 -13.49 -1.65 13.28
C THR A 63 -14.49 -1.44 14.41
N SER A 64 -15.63 -0.88 14.08
CA SER A 64 -16.75 -0.78 15.02
C SER A 64 -17.40 -2.14 15.36
N ASN A 65 -17.02 -3.20 14.66
CA ASN A 65 -17.58 -4.56 14.86
C ASN A 65 -16.48 -5.62 14.79
N GLY A 66 -15.43 -5.47 15.56
CA GLY A 66 -14.37 -6.45 15.71
C GLY A 66 -13.01 -6.01 15.20
N LEU A 67 -12.03 -6.85 15.41
CA LEU A 67 -10.65 -6.72 14.97
C LEU A 67 -10.42 -7.65 13.77
N ASN A 68 -9.73 -7.16 12.76
CA ASN A 68 -9.41 -7.92 11.55
C ASN A 68 -7.91 -8.01 11.35
N ARG A 69 -7.43 -9.17 10.94
CA ARG A 69 -6.05 -9.38 10.52
C ARG A 69 -6.02 -9.74 9.05
N TYR A 70 -5.36 -8.94 8.26
CA TYR A 70 -5.19 -9.14 6.83
C TYR A 70 -3.78 -9.64 6.52
N SER A 71 -3.68 -10.78 5.81
CA SER A 71 -2.42 -11.42 5.46
C SER A 71 -1.92 -11.10 4.05
N GLY A 72 -2.70 -10.35 3.26
CA GLY A 72 -2.51 -10.15 1.82
C GLY A 72 -3.40 -11.06 0.97
N TYR A 73 -3.99 -12.09 1.56
CA TYR A 73 -4.87 -13.06 0.88
C TYR A 73 -6.25 -13.13 1.52
N ASP A 74 -6.30 -13.29 2.83
CA ASP A 74 -7.51 -13.49 3.59
C ASP A 74 -7.59 -12.58 4.80
N VAL A 75 -8.79 -12.45 5.34
CA VAL A 75 -9.09 -11.67 6.54
C VAL A 75 -9.55 -12.61 7.61
N LYS A 76 -8.86 -12.59 8.76
CA LYS A 76 -9.29 -13.27 9.97
C LYS A 76 -9.96 -12.26 10.90
N GLN A 77 -11.19 -12.56 11.30
CA GLN A 77 -11.96 -11.72 12.22
C GLN A 77 -11.79 -12.21 13.66
N TYR A 78 -11.72 -11.27 14.59
CA TYR A 78 -11.71 -11.49 16.02
C TYR A 78 -12.88 -10.73 16.63
N HIS A 79 -13.69 -11.44 17.43
CA HIS A 79 -14.88 -10.91 18.08
C HIS A 79 -14.89 -11.27 19.55
N PRO A 80 -15.63 -10.53 20.40
CA PRO A 80 -15.91 -10.96 21.76
C PRO A 80 -16.68 -12.28 21.77
N SER A 81 -16.43 -13.10 22.79
CA SER A 81 -17.13 -14.36 22.99
C SER A 81 -17.41 -14.55 24.48
N ASP A 82 -18.64 -14.88 24.83
CA ASP A 82 -19.04 -15.15 26.20
C ASP A 82 -18.49 -16.47 26.73
N VAL A 83 -18.08 -17.38 25.83
CA VAL A 83 -17.57 -18.71 26.15
C VAL A 83 -16.06 -18.84 26.09
N ASP A 84 -15.38 -17.92 25.41
CA ASP A 84 -13.92 -17.90 25.28
C ASP A 84 -13.32 -16.78 26.15
N PRO A 85 -12.66 -17.11 27.29
CA PRO A 85 -12.06 -16.08 28.15
C PRO A 85 -10.89 -15.34 27.53
N ASN A 86 -10.34 -15.86 26.41
CA ASN A 86 -9.24 -15.22 25.68
C ASN A 86 -9.72 -14.37 24.50
N SER A 87 -11.04 -14.23 24.33
CA SER A 87 -11.61 -13.37 23.30
C SER A 87 -11.47 -11.88 23.64
N LEU A 88 -11.75 -11.03 22.66
CA LEU A 88 -11.76 -9.58 22.86
C LEU A 88 -12.81 -9.17 23.92
N PRO A 89 -12.50 -8.20 24.78
CA PRO A 89 -13.47 -7.69 25.78
C PRO A 89 -14.59 -6.87 25.14
N SER A 90 -14.37 -6.30 23.95
CA SER A 90 -15.34 -5.50 23.21
C SER A 90 -15.14 -5.70 21.70
N GLY A 91 -16.23 -5.59 20.94
CA GLY A 91 -16.18 -5.58 19.47
C GLY A 91 -15.90 -4.21 18.88
N TYR A 92 -16.05 -3.14 19.66
CA TYR A 92 -15.77 -1.78 19.24
C TYR A 92 -14.30 -1.44 19.57
N ILE A 93 -13.46 -1.40 18.53
CA ILE A 93 -12.01 -1.18 18.68
C ILE A 93 -11.68 0.20 18.12
N GLN A 94 -11.27 1.10 18.99
CA GLN A 94 -11.01 2.50 18.63
C GLN A 94 -9.59 2.73 18.13
N THR A 95 -8.59 2.03 18.73
CA THR A 95 -7.19 2.30 18.45
C THR A 95 -6.37 1.02 18.59
N LEU A 96 -5.29 0.95 17.84
CA LEU A 96 -4.32 -0.13 17.85
C LEU A 96 -2.91 0.42 18.02
N PHE A 97 -2.06 -0.34 18.69
CA PHE A 97 -0.66 0.00 18.86
C PHE A 97 0.20 -1.26 18.82
N VAL A 98 1.29 -1.22 18.08
CA VAL A 98 2.31 -2.29 18.07
C VAL A 98 3.53 -1.75 18.78
N ASP A 99 3.93 -2.42 19.88
CA ASP A 99 5.07 -1.98 20.67
C ASP A 99 6.42 -2.39 20.04
N SER A 100 7.52 -1.96 20.65
CA SER A 100 8.86 -2.25 20.15
C SER A 100 9.21 -3.75 20.15
N LYS A 101 8.48 -4.57 20.90
CA LYS A 101 8.62 -6.03 20.97
C LYS A 101 7.67 -6.76 20.00
N GLY A 102 6.89 -6.02 19.22
CA GLY A 102 5.94 -6.57 18.27
C GLY A 102 4.60 -6.99 18.86
N LYS A 103 4.33 -6.65 20.12
CA LYS A 103 3.04 -6.96 20.75
C LYS A 103 1.98 -5.95 20.33
N LEU A 104 0.82 -6.45 19.94
CA LEU A 104 -0.35 -5.65 19.62
C LEU A 104 -1.17 -5.33 20.87
N TRP A 105 -1.53 -4.05 20.97
CA TRP A 105 -2.38 -3.50 22.03
C TRP A 105 -3.63 -2.89 21.45
#